data_fee82db88444108e5af9d5995688d438
#
_entry.id   fee82db88444108e5af9d5995688d438
#
_cell.length_a   1.000
_cell.length_b   1.000
_cell.length_c   1.000
_cell.angle_alpha   90.00
_cell.angle_beta   90.00
_cell.angle_gamma   90.00
#
_symmetry.space_group_name_H-M   'P 1'
#
loop_
_entity.id
_entity.type
_entity.pdbx_description
1 polymer ?
#
loop_
_entity_poly.entity_id
_entity_poly.type
_entity_poly.pdbx_seq_one_letter_code
_entity_poly.pdbx_strand_id
1 'polypeptide(L)'
;LPAFSGIASALGATPVQMQQTLSAYLFGFAFMNLFHGALADSFGRRPVVLAGIAMFTIASAGCALSQSIEQLVLFRALQGLSTGAGIVVSRAVIRDMFPPAQAQRVMSQVTIYFGVAPAIAPVVGGWLFVHLGWHSIFWFLTLVGVALWIANLRFLPETLHADHRQPFNVPHLMRGYWQLGSSPRFLLLALASGVPFNGMF
;
A
#
# COMPACT_ATOMS: atom_id res chain seq x y z
N LEU A 1 -8.27 -13.97 13.26
CA LEU A 1 -8.13 -12.61 13.77
C LEU A 1 -9.44 -12.22 14.48
N PRO A 2 -9.43 -11.85 15.79
CA PRO A 2 -10.67 -11.60 16.55
C PRO A 2 -11.57 -10.52 15.95
N ALA A 3 -10.99 -9.50 15.32
CA ALA A 3 -11.76 -8.45 14.64
C ALA A 3 -12.60 -8.97 13.46
N PHE A 4 -12.18 -10.05 12.78
CA PHE A 4 -12.92 -10.59 11.63
C PHE A 4 -14.28 -11.17 12.04
N SER A 5 -14.32 -11.90 13.15
CA SER A 5 -15.59 -12.46 13.68
C SER A 5 -16.54 -11.35 14.14
N GLY A 6 -15.99 -10.29 14.77
CA GLY A 6 -16.80 -9.16 15.21
C GLY A 6 -17.38 -8.36 14.05
N ILE A 7 -16.63 -8.11 12.96
CA ILE A 7 -17.14 -7.48 11.75
C ILE A 7 -18.19 -8.35 11.06
N ALA A 8 -17.91 -9.66 10.95
CA ALA A 8 -18.85 -10.61 10.35
C ALA A 8 -20.21 -10.62 11.07
N SER A 9 -20.20 -10.67 12.41
CA SER A 9 -21.44 -10.62 13.18
C SER A 9 -22.16 -9.28 13.09
N ALA A 10 -21.42 -8.17 13.04
CA ALA A 10 -22.01 -6.83 12.96
C ALA A 10 -22.66 -6.54 11.59
N LEU A 11 -22.07 -7.05 10.50
CA LEU A 11 -22.56 -6.84 9.14
C LEU A 11 -23.40 -8.00 8.59
N GLY A 12 -23.66 -9.05 9.40
CA GLY A 12 -24.37 -10.24 8.96
C GLY A 12 -23.63 -11.00 7.84
N ALA A 13 -22.29 -10.90 7.80
CA ALA A 13 -21.49 -11.40 6.71
C ALA A 13 -21.02 -12.85 6.95
N THR A 14 -20.98 -13.64 5.88
CA THR A 14 -20.41 -14.98 5.91
C THR A 14 -18.87 -14.95 6.00
N PRO A 15 -18.20 -16.01 6.48
CA PRO A 15 -16.74 -16.09 6.48
C PRO A 15 -16.11 -15.88 5.11
N VAL A 16 -16.79 -16.35 4.05
CA VAL A 16 -16.34 -16.18 2.65
C VAL A 16 -16.36 -14.70 2.26
N GLN A 17 -17.43 -13.98 2.57
CA GLN A 17 -17.53 -12.54 2.30
C GLN A 17 -16.47 -11.74 3.07
N MET A 18 -16.18 -12.12 4.31
CA MET A 18 -15.09 -11.51 5.08
C MET A 18 -13.73 -11.75 4.41
N GLN A 19 -13.48 -12.94 3.88
CA GLN A 19 -12.25 -13.21 3.14
C GLN A 19 -12.17 -12.41 1.84
N GLN A 20 -13.30 -12.14 1.18
CA GLN A 20 -13.35 -11.27 0.00
C GLN A 20 -12.88 -9.85 0.30
N THR A 21 -13.08 -9.32 1.51
CA THR A 21 -12.55 -7.99 1.89
C THR A 21 -11.02 -7.95 1.84
N LEU A 22 -10.37 -9.02 2.31
CA LEU A 22 -8.92 -9.14 2.26
C LEU A 22 -8.44 -9.34 0.82
N SER A 23 -9.10 -10.21 0.07
CA SER A 23 -8.79 -10.47 -1.34
C SER A 23 -8.93 -9.20 -2.19
N ALA A 24 -9.97 -8.41 -1.99
CA ALA A 24 -10.19 -7.14 -2.69
C ALA A 24 -9.07 -6.14 -2.41
N TYR A 25 -8.65 -6.03 -1.14
CA TYR A 25 -7.50 -5.20 -0.76
C TYR A 25 -6.20 -5.67 -1.43
N LEU A 26 -5.89 -6.96 -1.34
CA LEU A 26 -4.65 -7.52 -1.90
C LEU A 26 -4.62 -7.44 -3.44
N PHE A 27 -5.77 -7.68 -4.09
CA PHE A 27 -5.88 -7.53 -5.54
C PHE A 27 -5.67 -6.08 -5.97
N GLY A 28 -6.35 -5.13 -5.33
CA GLY A 28 -6.15 -3.69 -5.58
C GLY A 28 -4.70 -3.27 -5.39
N PHE A 29 -4.06 -3.73 -4.31
CA PHE A 29 -2.66 -3.48 -4.01
C PHE A 29 -1.73 -4.05 -5.09
N ALA A 30 -1.88 -5.32 -5.44
CA ALA A 30 -1.05 -5.98 -6.45
C ALA A 30 -1.21 -5.32 -7.83
N PHE A 31 -2.46 -5.05 -8.22
CA PHE A 31 -2.77 -4.41 -9.49
C PHE A 31 -2.14 -3.01 -9.61
N MET A 32 -2.35 -2.17 -8.61
CA MET A 32 -1.92 -0.78 -8.71
C MET A 32 -0.40 -0.62 -8.50
N ASN A 33 0.26 -1.56 -7.82
CA ASN A 33 1.73 -1.58 -7.74
C ASN A 33 2.42 -1.58 -9.10
N LEU A 34 1.80 -2.16 -10.11
CA LEU A 34 2.31 -2.12 -11.49
C LEU A 34 2.32 -0.71 -12.09
N PHE A 35 1.43 0.16 -11.63
CA PHE A 35 1.25 1.50 -12.23
C PHE A 35 1.86 2.62 -11.41
N HIS A 36 1.99 2.47 -10.09
CA HIS A 36 2.47 3.55 -9.21
C HIS A 36 3.85 4.10 -9.61
N GLY A 37 4.77 3.24 -10.06
CA GLY A 37 6.07 3.67 -10.55
C GLY A 37 5.95 4.58 -11.75
N ALA A 38 5.24 4.12 -12.79
CA ALA A 38 5.04 4.89 -14.02
C ALA A 38 4.25 6.20 -13.78
N LEU A 39 3.25 6.17 -12.90
CA LEU A 39 2.53 7.38 -12.49
C LEU A 39 3.46 8.39 -11.81
N ALA A 40 4.32 7.91 -10.90
CA ALA A 40 5.26 8.77 -10.20
C ALA A 40 6.38 9.31 -11.12
N ASP A 41 6.77 8.56 -12.16
CA ASP A 41 7.70 9.01 -13.19
C ASP A 41 7.09 10.05 -14.12
N SER A 42 5.76 10.03 -14.29
CA SER A 42 5.05 10.94 -15.20
C SER A 42 4.56 12.22 -14.51
N PHE A 43 3.93 12.08 -13.35
CA PHE A 43 3.29 13.19 -12.64
C PHE A 43 4.17 13.81 -11.56
N GLY A 44 5.27 13.15 -11.19
CA GLY A 44 6.13 13.53 -10.08
C GLY A 44 5.92 12.64 -8.85
N ARG A 45 6.93 12.56 -7.99
CA ARG A 45 6.92 11.71 -6.79
C ARG A 45 5.91 12.21 -5.76
N ARG A 46 6.02 13.50 -5.43
CA ARG A 46 5.20 14.14 -4.39
C ARG A 46 3.71 14.09 -4.67
N PRO A 47 3.18 14.48 -5.85
CA PRO A 47 1.75 14.42 -6.14
C PRO A 47 1.17 13.00 -6.03
N VAL A 48 1.90 11.99 -6.50
CA VAL A 48 1.43 10.61 -6.47
C VAL A 48 1.38 10.05 -5.04
N VAL A 49 2.38 10.38 -4.21
CA VAL A 49 2.37 10.00 -2.77
C VAL A 49 1.21 10.68 -2.05
N LEU A 50 1.02 11.99 -2.23
CA LEU A 50 -0.07 12.73 -1.58
C LEU A 50 -1.45 12.24 -2.02
N ALA A 51 -1.65 11.98 -3.31
CA ALA A 51 -2.89 11.41 -3.83
C ALA A 51 -3.15 9.99 -3.28
N GLY A 52 -2.11 9.15 -3.21
CA GLY A 52 -2.21 7.81 -2.63
C GLY A 52 -2.60 7.83 -1.15
N ILE A 53 -1.93 8.66 -0.34
CA ILE A 53 -2.26 8.79 1.09
C ILE A 53 -3.67 9.36 1.28
N ALA A 54 -4.07 10.38 0.50
CA ALA A 54 -5.41 10.95 0.57
C ALA A 54 -6.49 9.90 0.24
N MET A 55 -6.32 9.15 -0.85
CA MET A 55 -7.25 8.08 -1.25
C MET A 55 -7.31 6.97 -0.19
N PHE A 56 -6.16 6.56 0.38
CA PHE A 56 -6.11 5.60 1.50
C PHE A 56 -6.90 6.11 2.71
N THR A 57 -6.73 7.37 3.06
CA THR A 57 -7.40 8.01 4.20
C THR A 57 -8.91 8.05 4.00
N ILE A 58 -9.38 8.47 2.82
CA ILE A 58 -10.80 8.51 2.46
C ILE A 58 -11.39 7.09 2.47
N ALA A 59 -10.68 6.14 1.88
CA ALA A 59 -11.13 4.75 1.85
C ALA A 59 -11.18 4.13 3.26
N SER A 60 -10.23 4.50 4.14
CA SER A 60 -10.24 4.05 5.54
C SER A 60 -11.44 4.61 6.31
N ALA A 61 -11.77 5.90 6.13
CA ALA A 61 -12.97 6.50 6.68
C ALA A 61 -14.25 5.81 6.12
N GLY A 62 -14.27 5.50 4.83
CA GLY A 62 -15.33 4.72 4.21
C GLY A 62 -15.50 3.33 4.80
N CYS A 63 -14.40 2.62 5.09
CA CYS A 63 -14.46 1.34 5.81
C CYS A 63 -15.06 1.51 7.21
N ALA A 64 -14.68 2.59 7.94
CA ALA A 64 -15.22 2.85 9.27
C ALA A 64 -16.72 3.16 9.27
N LEU A 65 -17.24 3.73 8.19
CA LEU A 65 -18.64 4.10 8.03
C LEU A 65 -19.47 3.05 7.30
N SER A 66 -18.88 1.93 6.91
CA SER A 66 -19.57 0.87 6.17
C SER A 66 -20.70 0.24 6.98
N GLN A 67 -21.88 0.14 6.38
CA GLN A 67 -23.08 -0.46 6.95
C GLN A 67 -23.43 -1.82 6.32
N SER A 68 -22.73 -2.18 5.23
CA SER A 68 -22.87 -3.49 4.58
C SER A 68 -21.51 -4.04 4.19
N ILE A 69 -21.47 -5.37 3.96
CA ILE A 69 -20.24 -6.05 3.57
C ILE A 69 -19.76 -5.61 2.18
N GLU A 70 -20.67 -5.30 1.26
CA GLU A 70 -20.36 -4.83 -0.09
C GLU A 70 -19.66 -3.46 -0.05
N GLN A 71 -20.13 -2.55 0.80
CA GLN A 71 -19.47 -1.26 1.03
C GLN A 71 -18.06 -1.47 1.59
N LEU A 72 -17.92 -2.36 2.57
CA LEU A 72 -16.62 -2.66 3.14
C LEU A 72 -15.66 -3.25 2.09
N VAL A 73 -16.11 -4.19 1.25
CA VAL A 73 -15.32 -4.76 0.15
C VAL A 73 -14.85 -3.67 -0.81
N LEU A 74 -15.76 -2.75 -1.21
CA LEU A 74 -15.44 -1.64 -2.10
C LEU A 74 -14.35 -0.72 -1.52
N PHE A 75 -14.53 -0.28 -0.28
CA PHE A 75 -13.54 0.59 0.38
C PHE A 75 -12.22 -0.14 0.64
N ARG A 76 -12.23 -1.43 0.93
CA ARG A 76 -11.02 -2.24 1.03
C ARG A 76 -10.29 -2.35 -0.31
N ALA A 77 -11.00 -2.48 -1.42
CA ALA A 77 -10.40 -2.41 -2.75
C ALA A 77 -9.72 -1.05 -3.01
N LEU A 78 -10.41 0.05 -2.68
CA LEU A 78 -9.85 1.41 -2.81
C LEU A 78 -8.62 1.63 -1.91
N GLN A 79 -8.64 1.11 -0.67
CA GLN A 79 -7.46 1.10 0.20
C GLN A 79 -6.29 0.35 -0.46
N GLY A 80 -6.55 -0.84 -1.02
CA GLY A 80 -5.56 -1.63 -1.73
C GLY A 80 -4.94 -0.85 -2.90
N LEU A 81 -5.78 -0.26 -3.75
CA LEU A 81 -5.33 0.54 -4.90
C LEU A 81 -4.39 1.69 -4.49
N SER A 82 -4.59 2.27 -3.31
CA SER A 82 -3.82 3.44 -2.85
C SER A 82 -2.51 3.08 -2.11
N THR A 83 -2.48 1.95 -1.40
CA THR A 83 -1.38 1.60 -0.47
C THR A 83 -0.03 1.44 -1.17
N GLY A 84 -0.01 0.94 -2.39
CA GLY A 84 1.21 0.71 -3.16
C GLY A 84 2.00 1.99 -3.48
N ALA A 85 1.35 3.16 -3.54
CA ALA A 85 2.02 4.43 -3.78
C ALA A 85 3.12 4.69 -2.73
N GLY A 86 2.82 4.46 -1.45
CA GLY A 86 3.78 4.63 -0.37
C GLY A 86 5.01 3.72 -0.51
N ILE A 87 4.82 2.45 -0.87
CA ILE A 87 5.91 1.47 -0.95
C ILE A 87 6.77 1.66 -2.20
N VAL A 88 6.13 1.84 -3.36
CA VAL A 88 6.83 1.92 -4.65
C VAL A 88 7.54 3.27 -4.79
N VAL A 89 6.82 4.36 -4.52
CA VAL A 89 7.34 5.70 -4.75
C VAL A 89 8.37 6.10 -3.69
N SER A 90 8.23 5.65 -2.42
CA SER A 90 9.23 5.94 -1.39
C SER A 90 10.62 5.40 -1.74
N ARG A 91 10.70 4.23 -2.37
CA ARG A 91 11.98 3.67 -2.84
C ARG A 91 12.62 4.52 -3.95
N ALA A 92 11.79 5.10 -4.82
CA ALA A 92 12.26 6.04 -5.84
C ALA A 92 12.76 7.35 -5.19
N VAL A 93 11.98 7.93 -4.28
CA VAL A 93 12.37 9.14 -3.52
C VAL A 93 13.70 8.94 -2.78
N ILE A 94 13.89 7.80 -2.13
CA ILE A 94 15.16 7.49 -1.43
C ILE A 94 16.33 7.48 -2.43
N ARG A 95 16.15 6.89 -3.60
CA ARG A 95 17.20 6.87 -4.64
C ARG A 95 17.47 8.24 -5.25
N ASP A 96 16.44 9.07 -5.35
CA ASP A 96 16.55 10.43 -5.88
C ASP A 96 17.26 11.37 -4.88
N MET A 97 17.08 11.14 -3.56
CA MET A 97 17.60 12.03 -2.50
C MET A 97 18.98 11.65 -1.98
N PHE A 98 19.38 10.38 -2.06
CA PHE A 98 20.59 9.89 -1.41
C PHE A 98 21.55 9.21 -2.40
N PRO A 99 22.89 9.39 -2.22
CA PRO A 99 23.89 8.61 -2.94
C PRO A 99 23.68 7.09 -2.72
N PRO A 100 24.11 6.21 -3.65
CA PRO A 100 23.79 4.77 -3.64
C PRO A 100 24.07 4.06 -2.31
N ALA A 101 25.19 4.34 -1.66
CA ALA A 101 25.56 3.70 -0.38
C ALA A 101 24.62 4.14 0.77
N GLN A 102 24.24 5.42 0.81
CA GLN A 102 23.33 5.94 1.82
C GLN A 102 21.89 5.48 1.53
N ALA A 103 21.47 5.49 0.27
CA ALA A 103 20.16 4.98 -0.14
C ALA A 103 19.95 3.53 0.29
N GLN A 104 20.97 2.67 0.12
CA GLN A 104 20.90 1.28 0.58
C GLN A 104 20.74 1.18 2.10
N ARG A 105 21.46 2.00 2.86
CA ARG A 105 21.35 2.04 4.33
C ARG A 105 19.95 2.47 4.78
N VAL A 106 19.39 3.51 4.17
CA VAL A 106 18.02 3.98 4.47
C VAL A 106 16.99 2.92 4.11
N MET A 107 17.12 2.26 2.96
CA MET A 107 16.24 1.15 2.56
C MET A 107 16.30 -0.02 3.53
N SER A 108 17.48 -0.35 4.05
CA SER A 108 17.64 -1.40 5.08
C SER A 108 16.92 -1.04 6.37
N GLN A 109 17.00 0.21 6.83
CA GLN A 109 16.25 0.69 8.00
C GLN A 109 14.74 0.59 7.78
N VAL A 110 14.25 1.01 6.62
CA VAL A 110 12.82 0.87 6.25
C VAL A 110 12.38 -0.59 6.30
N THR A 111 13.21 -1.52 5.81
CA THR A 111 12.91 -2.96 5.84
C THR A 111 12.82 -3.49 7.28
N ILE A 112 13.65 -3.02 8.20
CA ILE A 112 13.56 -3.39 9.63
C ILE A 112 12.20 -2.95 10.21
N TYR A 113 11.78 -1.70 9.95
CA TYR A 113 10.46 -1.22 10.41
C TYR A 113 9.31 -2.01 9.81
N PHE A 114 9.42 -2.42 8.55
CA PHE A 114 8.45 -3.31 7.90
C PHE A 114 8.35 -4.68 8.59
N GLY A 115 9.46 -5.22 9.10
CA GLY A 115 9.47 -6.47 9.86
C GLY A 115 8.83 -6.36 11.24
N VAL A 116 8.93 -5.18 11.87
CA VAL A 116 8.38 -4.93 13.23
C VAL A 116 6.87 -4.64 13.18
N ALA A 117 6.38 -3.97 12.13
CA ALA A 117 4.99 -3.55 12.01
C ALA A 117 3.96 -4.71 12.15
N PRO A 118 4.16 -5.89 11.52
CA PRO A 118 3.25 -7.04 11.69
C PRO A 118 3.19 -7.60 13.11
N ALA A 119 4.22 -7.39 13.92
CA ALA A 119 4.21 -7.81 15.33
C ALA A 119 3.39 -6.85 16.22
N ILE A 120 3.45 -5.55 15.93
CA ILE A 120 2.76 -4.52 16.71
C ILE A 120 1.29 -4.38 16.27
N ALA A 121 1.01 -4.46 14.99
CA ALA A 121 -0.32 -4.21 14.43
C ALA A 121 -1.44 -5.08 15.04
N PRO A 122 -1.27 -6.40 15.28
CA PRO A 122 -2.31 -7.21 15.91
C PRO A 122 -2.60 -6.81 17.37
N VAL A 123 -1.58 -6.35 18.10
CA VAL A 123 -1.73 -5.91 19.49
C VAL A 123 -2.54 -4.62 19.54
N VAL A 124 -2.17 -3.63 18.76
CA VAL A 124 -2.90 -2.35 18.66
C VAL A 124 -4.32 -2.57 18.13
N GLY A 125 -4.46 -3.33 17.05
CA GLY A 125 -5.77 -3.63 16.45
C GLY A 125 -6.68 -4.45 17.37
N GLY A 126 -6.13 -5.41 18.13
CA GLY A 126 -6.85 -6.18 19.12
C GLY A 126 -7.33 -5.32 20.29
N TRP A 127 -6.49 -4.44 20.80
CA TRP A 127 -6.84 -3.50 21.87
C TRP A 127 -7.95 -2.54 21.43
N LEU A 128 -7.83 -1.95 20.25
CA LEU A 128 -8.86 -1.07 19.66
C LEU A 128 -10.19 -1.81 19.51
N PHE A 129 -10.15 -3.04 18.98
CA PHE A 129 -11.33 -3.86 18.78
C PHE A 129 -12.07 -4.15 20.08
N VAL A 130 -11.35 -4.58 21.13
CA VAL A 130 -11.94 -4.99 22.41
C VAL A 130 -12.56 -3.80 23.15
N HIS A 131 -11.92 -2.62 23.12
CA HIS A 131 -12.38 -1.47 23.91
C HIS A 131 -13.30 -0.51 23.17
N LEU A 132 -13.13 -0.40 21.84
CA LEU A 132 -13.81 0.64 21.04
C LEU A 132 -14.60 0.07 19.84
N GLY A 133 -14.59 -1.25 19.67
CA GLY A 133 -15.26 -1.92 18.55
C GLY A 133 -14.47 -1.86 17.24
N TRP A 134 -14.97 -2.57 16.22
CA TRP A 134 -14.24 -2.75 14.95
C TRP A 134 -14.09 -1.47 14.11
N HIS A 135 -15.03 -0.54 14.18
CA HIS A 135 -14.96 0.75 13.47
C HIS A 135 -13.72 1.56 13.87
N SER A 136 -13.29 1.43 15.14
CA SER A 136 -12.14 2.16 15.69
C SER A 136 -10.82 1.82 15.00
N ILE A 137 -10.69 0.59 14.50
CA ILE A 137 -9.51 0.18 13.73
C ILE A 137 -9.36 1.04 12.47
N PHE A 138 -10.45 1.22 11.74
CA PHE A 138 -10.46 2.02 10.52
C PHE A 138 -10.37 3.53 10.80
N TRP A 139 -10.95 4.01 11.90
CA TRP A 139 -10.77 5.39 12.34
C TRP A 139 -9.32 5.66 12.75
N PHE A 140 -8.66 4.70 13.41
CA PHE A 140 -7.23 4.82 13.71
C PHE A 140 -6.40 4.92 12.42
N LEU A 141 -6.67 4.08 11.42
CA LEU A 141 -6.02 4.17 10.11
C LEU A 141 -6.28 5.51 9.41
N THR A 142 -7.48 6.04 9.54
CA THR A 142 -7.85 7.36 9.01
C THR A 142 -7.02 8.47 9.68
N LEU A 143 -6.91 8.46 11.01
CA LEU A 143 -6.11 9.44 11.76
C LEU A 143 -4.63 9.37 11.38
N VAL A 144 -4.08 8.17 11.30
CA VAL A 144 -2.69 7.95 10.84
C VAL A 144 -2.52 8.45 9.42
N GLY A 145 -3.49 8.17 8.53
CA GLY A 145 -3.48 8.64 7.14
C GLY A 145 -3.48 10.17 7.05
N VAL A 146 -4.33 10.85 7.82
CA VAL A 146 -4.36 12.33 7.89
C VAL A 146 -3.04 12.88 8.40
N ALA A 147 -2.49 12.32 9.48
CA ALA A 147 -1.22 12.75 10.04
C ALA A 147 -0.06 12.58 9.02
N LEU A 148 -0.01 11.45 8.34
CA LEU A 148 0.96 11.19 7.28
C LEU A 148 0.76 12.13 6.09
N TRP A 149 -0.47 12.41 5.69
CA TRP A 149 -0.77 13.33 4.59
C TRP A 149 -0.26 14.74 4.91
N ILE A 150 -0.55 15.25 6.11
CA ILE A 150 -0.07 16.56 6.57
C ILE A 150 1.46 16.58 6.65
N ALA A 151 2.08 15.53 7.19
CA ALA A 151 3.53 15.43 7.29
C ALA A 151 4.18 15.44 5.90
N ASN A 152 3.68 14.63 4.95
CA ASN A 152 4.20 14.61 3.59
C ASN A 152 3.93 15.93 2.84
N LEU A 153 2.79 16.57 3.07
CA LEU A 153 2.49 17.88 2.50
C LEU A 153 3.51 18.96 2.94
N ARG A 154 3.98 18.87 4.20
CA ARG A 154 4.92 19.83 4.79
C ARG A 154 6.39 19.53 4.49
N PHE A 155 6.77 18.26 4.51
CA PHE A 155 8.16 17.85 4.54
C PHE A 155 8.66 17.13 3.29
N LEU A 156 7.76 16.55 2.46
CA LEU A 156 8.18 15.83 1.26
C LEU A 156 8.41 16.84 0.12
N PRO A 157 9.67 17.06 -0.33
CA PRO A 157 9.93 17.85 -1.53
C PRO A 157 9.56 17.06 -2.79
N GLU A 158 9.39 17.75 -3.92
CA GLU A 158 9.38 17.07 -5.21
C GLU A 158 10.81 16.70 -5.59
N THR A 159 11.06 15.40 -5.76
CA THR A 159 12.40 14.89 -6.06
C THR A 159 12.64 14.65 -7.55
N LEU A 160 11.57 14.58 -8.35
CA LEU A 160 11.67 14.40 -9.79
C LEU A 160 11.52 15.74 -10.52
N HIS A 161 12.63 16.24 -11.09
CA HIS A 161 12.63 17.43 -11.91
C HIS A 161 11.73 17.27 -13.14
N ALA A 162 11.08 18.35 -13.56
CA ALA A 162 10.15 18.35 -14.67
C ALA A 162 10.75 17.80 -15.98
N ASP A 163 12.03 18.09 -16.23
CA ASP A 163 12.77 17.67 -17.43
C ASP A 163 13.03 16.15 -17.48
N HIS A 164 12.93 15.46 -16.34
CA HIS A 164 13.12 14.03 -16.25
C HIS A 164 11.80 13.25 -16.22
N ARG A 165 10.66 13.92 -16.31
CA ARG A 165 9.35 13.26 -16.35
C ARG A 165 9.14 12.55 -17.68
N GLN A 166 8.64 11.34 -17.61
CA GLN A 166 8.32 10.54 -18.79
C GLN A 166 6.81 10.59 -19.04
N PRO A 167 6.36 10.68 -20.32
CA PRO A 167 4.94 10.64 -20.61
C PRO A 167 4.36 9.29 -20.20
N PHE A 168 3.18 9.30 -19.55
CA PHE A 168 2.48 8.08 -19.17
C PHE A 168 1.96 7.37 -20.42
N ASN A 169 2.56 6.23 -20.74
CA ASN A 169 2.24 5.45 -21.93
C ASN A 169 1.99 3.99 -21.55
N VAL A 170 0.72 3.62 -21.45
CA VAL A 170 0.30 2.26 -21.06
C VAL A 170 0.80 1.19 -22.04
N PRO A 171 0.71 1.34 -23.38
CA PRO A 171 1.29 0.40 -24.33
C PRO A 171 2.79 0.17 -24.14
N HIS A 172 3.56 1.23 -23.87
CA HIS A 172 4.99 1.11 -23.61
C HIS A 172 5.26 0.34 -22.30
N LEU A 173 4.50 0.64 -21.26
CA LEU A 173 4.57 -0.03 -19.96
C LEU A 173 4.27 -1.53 -20.09
N MET A 174 3.19 -1.87 -20.78
CA MET A 174 2.81 -3.28 -21.02
C MET A 174 3.87 -4.03 -21.83
N ARG A 175 4.46 -3.39 -22.84
CA ARG A 175 5.57 -3.99 -23.60
C ARG A 175 6.79 -4.24 -22.71
N GLY A 176 7.13 -3.30 -21.84
CA GLY A 176 8.19 -3.47 -20.85
C GLY A 176 7.95 -4.65 -19.91
N TYR A 177 6.74 -4.79 -19.38
CA TYR A 177 6.38 -5.94 -18.53
C TYR A 177 6.42 -7.26 -19.29
N TRP A 178 5.98 -7.28 -20.54
CA TRP A 178 6.07 -8.46 -21.37
C TRP A 178 7.52 -8.88 -21.62
N GLN A 179 8.40 -7.93 -21.94
CA GLN A 179 9.83 -8.18 -22.14
C GLN A 179 10.50 -8.72 -20.88
N LEU A 180 10.19 -8.14 -19.70
CA LEU A 180 10.70 -8.61 -18.41
C LEU A 180 10.17 -10.01 -18.08
N GLY A 181 8.86 -10.24 -18.23
CA GLY A 181 8.23 -11.54 -17.99
C GLY A 181 8.68 -12.64 -18.93
N SER A 182 9.16 -12.27 -20.13
CA SER A 182 9.72 -13.22 -21.11
C SER A 182 11.22 -13.47 -20.90
N SER A 183 11.88 -12.76 -19.98
CA SER A 183 13.32 -12.92 -19.71
C SER A 183 13.57 -14.03 -18.69
N PRO A 184 14.21 -15.16 -19.06
CA PRO A 184 14.51 -16.24 -18.13
C PRO A 184 15.37 -15.79 -16.93
N ARG A 185 16.29 -14.84 -17.17
CA ARG A 185 17.16 -14.28 -16.13
C ARG A 185 16.34 -13.51 -15.10
N PHE A 186 15.38 -12.70 -15.55
CA PHE A 186 14.48 -11.96 -14.66
C PHE A 186 13.61 -12.92 -13.83
N LEU A 187 13.03 -13.94 -14.46
CA LEU A 187 12.20 -14.94 -13.80
C LEU A 187 12.96 -15.71 -12.73
N LEU A 188 14.20 -16.13 -13.02
CA LEU A 188 15.06 -16.80 -12.05
C LEU A 188 15.40 -15.91 -10.86
N LEU A 189 15.73 -14.63 -11.09
CA LEU A 189 16.00 -13.67 -10.01
C LEU A 189 14.75 -13.39 -9.18
N ALA A 190 13.60 -13.24 -9.81
CA ALA A 190 12.32 -13.03 -9.14
C ALA A 190 11.93 -14.24 -8.26
N LEU A 191 12.11 -15.46 -8.77
CA LEU A 191 11.88 -16.68 -8.00
C LEU A 191 12.89 -16.81 -6.84
N ALA A 192 14.16 -16.59 -7.09
CA ALA A 192 15.21 -16.68 -6.07
C ALA A 192 15.00 -15.66 -4.92
N SER A 193 14.43 -14.49 -5.20
CA SER A 193 14.12 -13.48 -4.18
C SER A 193 12.75 -13.68 -3.53
N GLY A 194 11.76 -14.18 -4.27
CA GLY A 194 10.39 -14.35 -3.79
C GLY A 194 10.17 -15.61 -2.95
N VAL A 195 10.81 -16.72 -3.29
CA VAL A 195 10.63 -18.00 -2.57
C VAL A 195 11.03 -17.92 -1.09
N PRO A 196 12.20 -17.37 -0.70
CA PRO A 196 12.55 -17.25 0.70
C PRO A 196 11.59 -16.35 1.49
N PHE A 197 11.07 -15.31 0.86
CA PHE A 197 10.13 -14.39 1.50
C PHE A 197 8.77 -15.04 1.78
N ASN A 198 8.26 -15.85 0.84
CA ASN A 198 7.01 -16.57 1.03
C ASN A 198 7.12 -17.77 2.00
N GLY A 199 8.32 -18.30 2.19
CA GLY A 199 8.57 -19.39 3.15
C GLY A 199 8.66 -18.95 4.62
N MET A 200 8.65 -17.63 4.89
CA MET A 200 8.64 -17.08 6.25
C MET A 200 7.23 -16.82 6.80
N PHE A 201 6.18 -16.95 5.99
CA PHE A 201 4.77 -16.77 6.33
C PHE A 201 3.97 -18.04 6.08
#